data_6f8f63eb458f5b55585c13a55f6fbf2e
#
_entry.id   6f8f63eb458f5b55585c13a55f6fbf2e
#
_cell.length_a   1.000
_cell.length_b   1.000
_cell.length_c   1.000
_cell.angle_alpha   90.00
_cell.angle_beta   90.00
_cell.angle_gamma   90.00
#
_symmetry.space_group_name_H-M   'P 1'
#
loop_
_entity.id
_entity.type
_entity.pdbx_description
1 polymer ?
#
loop_
_entity_poly.entity_id
_entity_poly.type
_entity_poly.pdbx_seq_one_letter_code
_entity_poly.pdbx_strand_id
1 'polypeptide(L)'
;MSNSIQHIADNMLSMWEEAIRNPVKMVRIVINPGDEIMIKAFYDYMLAIDSDEEDMVFVLECPFFNPATFSKELLEYVETQIILWNESKKPGNIVFEHIEWKPDYNIEDKENQAMLAVSNFNRLTEILVGDINVKCSFIFDVGEVSDNESCKEWFRQALSLPFHKQMIWGITDIKGFEYFNKFPTLFPHDFISIYPPIDIDGAMEQLAEQTANCDRNDPAASKFRLALIKLMNSVKKGDSAQTDRYSKECLDMALVNVKNDINWLSQFVTVYTILYTDKIIRKDMDAALYFSGKAIESARLGIGKLDPSLAFRLLGNTLFGKGGILVRKSEWTEAAEVYQQAADAYKNLSLIHISEPTRRVVI
;
A
#
# COMPACT_ATOMS: atom_id res chain seq x y z
N MET A 1 -14.36 -9.42 17.97
CA MET A 1 -13.25 -8.55 18.37
C MET A 1 -12.91 -7.73 17.15
N SER A 2 -13.02 -6.43 17.23
CA SER A 2 -12.71 -5.53 16.11
C SER A 2 -11.19 -5.61 15.83
N ASN A 3 -10.82 -5.73 14.56
CA ASN A 3 -9.44 -5.76 14.10
C ASN A 3 -8.87 -4.34 14.16
N SER A 4 -7.70 -4.14 14.76
CA SER A 4 -7.06 -2.82 14.89
C SER A 4 -6.87 -2.12 13.53
N ILE A 5 -6.69 -2.87 12.44
CA ILE A 5 -6.63 -2.34 11.08
C ILE A 5 -8.01 -1.85 10.63
N GLN A 6 -9.07 -2.60 10.95
CA GLN A 6 -10.45 -2.19 10.68
C GLN A 6 -10.78 -0.86 11.35
N HIS A 7 -10.34 -0.63 12.59
CA HIS A 7 -10.51 0.65 13.27
C HIS A 7 -9.87 1.84 12.56
N ILE A 8 -8.74 1.64 11.87
CA ILE A 8 -8.14 2.70 11.07
C ILE A 8 -9.08 3.05 9.91
N ALA A 9 -9.60 2.04 9.20
CA ALA A 9 -10.53 2.24 8.10
C ALA A 9 -11.84 2.91 8.57
N ASP A 10 -12.42 2.45 9.68
CA ASP A 10 -13.63 3.01 10.28
C ASP A 10 -13.43 4.48 10.68
N ASN A 11 -12.27 4.83 11.27
CA ASN A 11 -11.92 6.21 11.59
C ASN A 11 -11.77 7.08 10.34
N MET A 12 -11.15 6.54 9.29
CA MET A 12 -11.00 7.26 8.02
C MET A 12 -12.37 7.52 7.38
N LEU A 13 -13.26 6.53 7.39
CA LEU A 13 -14.62 6.66 6.89
C LEU A 13 -15.39 7.72 7.69
N SER A 14 -15.34 7.67 9.02
CA SER A 14 -16.00 8.67 9.88
C SER A 14 -15.50 10.10 9.61
N MET A 15 -14.19 10.27 9.40
CA MET A 15 -13.62 11.59 9.04
C MET A 15 -14.05 12.05 7.64
N TRP A 16 -14.14 11.12 6.69
CA TRP A 16 -14.65 11.38 5.35
C TRP A 16 -16.10 11.81 5.39
N GLU A 17 -16.98 11.05 6.05
CA GLU A 17 -18.40 11.35 6.22
C GLU A 17 -18.62 12.72 6.91
N GLU A 18 -17.84 13.02 7.97
CA GLU A 18 -17.91 14.32 8.64
C GLU A 18 -17.52 15.46 7.68
N ALA A 19 -16.50 15.27 6.86
CA ALA A 19 -16.05 16.27 5.90
C ALA A 19 -17.11 16.54 4.82
N ILE A 20 -17.75 15.49 4.29
CA ILE A 20 -18.75 15.62 3.21
C ILE A 20 -20.15 16.05 3.70
N ARG A 21 -20.41 16.08 5.01
CA ARG A 21 -21.63 16.72 5.56
C ARG A 21 -21.66 18.22 5.32
N ASN A 22 -20.49 18.84 5.20
CA ASN A 22 -20.38 20.24 4.83
C ASN A 22 -20.60 20.42 3.31
N PRO A 23 -21.10 21.57 2.85
CA PRO A 23 -21.30 21.85 1.43
C PRO A 23 -19.95 22.16 0.74
N VAL A 24 -19.04 21.19 0.69
CA VAL A 24 -17.74 21.30 0.04
C VAL A 24 -17.75 20.64 -1.33
N LYS A 25 -16.88 21.08 -2.23
CA LYS A 25 -16.67 20.45 -3.53
C LYS A 25 -15.60 19.37 -3.50
N MET A 26 -14.58 19.55 -2.63
CA MET A 26 -13.43 18.65 -2.60
C MET A 26 -12.90 18.42 -1.20
N VAL A 27 -12.61 17.16 -0.91
CA VAL A 27 -11.94 16.69 0.30
C VAL A 27 -10.54 16.23 -0.04
N ARG A 28 -9.54 16.76 0.65
CA ARG A 28 -8.16 16.31 0.58
C ARG A 28 -7.82 15.43 1.78
N ILE A 29 -7.36 14.22 1.55
CA ILE A 29 -6.86 13.30 2.57
C ILE A 29 -5.35 13.44 2.63
N VAL A 30 -4.80 13.93 3.74
CA VAL A 30 -3.37 14.11 3.92
C VAL A 30 -2.82 12.98 4.78
N ILE A 31 -1.92 12.19 4.20
CA ILE A 31 -1.29 11.03 4.85
C ILE A 31 0.20 11.22 5.05
N ASN A 32 0.83 10.44 5.93
CA ASN A 32 2.28 10.43 6.02
C ASN A 32 2.88 9.56 4.89
N PRO A 33 4.15 9.82 4.50
CA PRO A 33 4.87 8.91 3.61
C PRO A 33 4.92 7.49 4.19
N GLY A 34 4.55 6.50 3.38
CA GLY A 34 4.47 5.08 3.77
C GLY A 34 3.06 4.59 4.11
N ASP A 35 2.07 5.50 4.23
CA ASP A 35 0.68 5.14 4.50
C ASP A 35 -0.14 4.86 3.22
N GLU A 36 0.49 4.91 2.03
CA GLU A 36 -0.18 4.79 0.71
C GLU A 36 -0.93 3.45 0.55
N ILE A 37 -0.40 2.39 1.17
CA ILE A 37 -1.07 1.07 1.16
C ILE A 37 -2.39 1.13 1.92
N MET A 38 -2.44 1.88 3.03
CA MET A 38 -3.67 2.01 3.82
C MET A 38 -4.73 2.84 3.09
N ILE A 39 -4.30 3.87 2.34
CA ILE A 39 -5.22 4.65 1.49
C ILE A 39 -5.86 3.78 0.41
N LYS A 40 -5.08 2.93 -0.27
CA LYS A 40 -5.63 2.00 -1.26
C LYS A 40 -6.61 1.02 -0.63
N ALA A 41 -6.25 0.44 0.51
CA ALA A 41 -7.17 -0.43 1.25
C ALA A 41 -8.44 0.30 1.71
N PHE A 42 -8.35 1.58 2.05
CA PHE A 42 -9.51 2.42 2.38
C PHE A 42 -10.40 2.66 1.16
N TYR A 43 -9.83 2.93 -0.01
CA TYR A 43 -10.60 3.05 -1.26
C TYR A 43 -11.30 1.74 -1.64
N ASP A 44 -10.59 0.61 -1.51
CA ASP A 44 -11.20 -0.72 -1.71
C ASP A 44 -12.35 -0.98 -0.72
N TYR A 45 -12.20 -0.53 0.53
CA TYR A 45 -13.26 -0.62 1.53
C TYR A 45 -14.49 0.22 1.17
N MET A 46 -14.31 1.46 0.68
CA MET A 46 -15.41 2.31 0.22
C MET A 46 -16.12 1.75 -1.02
N LEU A 47 -15.41 1.00 -1.87
CA LEU A 47 -15.97 0.35 -3.06
C LEU A 47 -16.65 -0.99 -2.74
N ALA A 48 -16.44 -1.56 -1.55
CA ALA A 48 -17.01 -2.84 -1.17
C ALA A 48 -18.54 -2.74 -1.03
N ILE A 49 -19.25 -3.69 -1.64
CA ILE A 49 -20.73 -3.72 -1.66
C ILE A 49 -21.35 -3.86 -0.26
N ASP A 50 -20.59 -4.43 0.66
CA ASP A 50 -20.96 -4.64 2.07
C ASP A 50 -20.30 -3.60 3.01
N SER A 51 -19.79 -2.49 2.46
CA SER A 51 -19.28 -1.37 3.26
C SER A 51 -20.42 -0.67 3.99
N ASP A 52 -20.07 0.02 5.09
CA ASP A 52 -21.00 0.90 5.80
C ASP A 52 -21.20 2.25 5.08
N GLU A 53 -20.55 2.45 3.92
CA GLU A 53 -20.71 3.64 3.08
C GLU A 53 -22.04 3.59 2.33
N GLU A 54 -22.91 4.57 2.57
CA GLU A 54 -24.21 4.70 1.92
C GLU A 54 -24.14 5.50 0.60
N ASP A 55 -23.03 6.23 0.37
CA ASP A 55 -22.83 7.09 -0.76
C ASP A 55 -22.29 6.33 -1.99
N MET A 56 -22.45 6.90 -3.17
CA MET A 56 -21.89 6.34 -4.40
C MET A 56 -20.46 6.78 -4.58
N VAL A 57 -19.55 5.85 -4.74
CA VAL A 57 -18.11 6.10 -4.83
C VAL A 57 -17.55 5.61 -6.16
N PHE A 58 -16.79 6.49 -6.83
CA PHE A 58 -15.96 6.15 -7.99
C PHE A 58 -14.51 6.45 -7.63
N VAL A 59 -13.64 5.46 -7.67
CA VAL A 59 -12.20 5.65 -7.55
C VAL A 59 -11.61 5.73 -8.94
N LEU A 60 -10.98 6.85 -9.27
CA LEU A 60 -10.47 7.17 -10.60
C LEU A 60 -8.95 6.99 -10.61
N GLU A 61 -8.50 5.78 -10.94
CA GLU A 61 -7.08 5.47 -11.11
C GLU A 61 -6.62 5.95 -12.49
N CYS A 62 -6.35 7.24 -12.62
CA CYS A 62 -5.98 7.87 -13.88
C CYS A 62 -4.77 8.78 -13.70
N PRO A 63 -3.58 8.44 -14.28
CA PRO A 63 -2.40 9.28 -14.20
C PRO A 63 -2.59 10.60 -14.94
N PHE A 64 -1.95 11.66 -14.43
CA PHE A 64 -2.01 12.98 -15.06
C PHE A 64 -0.82 13.20 -15.98
N PHE A 65 -1.02 13.07 -17.29
CA PHE A 65 0.03 13.31 -18.29
C PHE A 65 -0.14 14.63 -19.03
N ASN A 66 -1.37 15.02 -19.37
CA ASN A 66 -1.66 16.21 -20.15
C ASN A 66 -3.00 16.80 -19.73
N PRO A 67 -3.05 18.08 -19.32
CA PRO A 67 -4.30 18.73 -18.92
C PRO A 67 -5.38 18.75 -20.02
N ALA A 68 -4.98 18.79 -21.29
CA ALA A 68 -5.93 18.82 -22.42
C ALA A 68 -6.63 17.45 -22.64
N THR A 69 -5.99 16.33 -22.28
CA THR A 69 -6.56 14.98 -22.46
C THR A 69 -7.12 14.40 -21.17
N PHE A 70 -6.68 14.88 -20.03
CA PHE A 70 -7.02 14.30 -18.72
C PHE A 70 -8.53 14.22 -18.45
N SER A 71 -9.29 15.27 -18.79
CA SER A 71 -10.75 15.25 -18.68
C SER A 71 -11.38 14.12 -19.50
N LYS A 72 -10.87 13.87 -20.72
CA LYS A 72 -11.36 12.81 -21.58
C LYS A 72 -10.99 11.43 -21.03
N GLU A 73 -9.76 11.24 -20.56
CA GLU A 73 -9.28 10.01 -19.97
C GLU A 73 -10.08 9.63 -18.72
N LEU A 74 -10.41 10.59 -17.86
CA LEU A 74 -11.31 10.40 -16.71
C LEU A 74 -12.70 9.91 -17.13
N LEU A 75 -13.26 10.48 -18.18
CA LEU A 75 -14.60 10.10 -18.67
C LEU A 75 -14.60 8.71 -19.29
N GLU A 76 -13.59 8.35 -20.07
CA GLU A 76 -13.40 7.01 -20.64
C GLU A 76 -13.25 5.96 -19.51
N TYR A 77 -12.54 6.32 -18.44
CA TYR A 77 -12.39 5.46 -17.26
C TYR A 77 -13.74 5.22 -16.57
N VAL A 78 -14.52 6.28 -16.29
CA VAL A 78 -15.85 6.17 -15.66
C VAL A 78 -16.83 5.42 -16.56
N GLU A 79 -16.82 5.67 -17.87
CA GLU A 79 -17.67 4.95 -18.83
C GLU A 79 -17.37 3.44 -18.80
N THR A 80 -16.08 3.07 -18.72
CA THR A 80 -15.65 1.67 -18.59
C THR A 80 -16.17 1.05 -17.31
N GLN A 81 -16.06 1.75 -16.17
CA GLN A 81 -16.59 1.26 -14.89
C GLN A 81 -18.10 1.05 -14.93
N ILE A 82 -18.85 1.97 -15.54
CA ILE A 82 -20.30 1.84 -15.71
C ILE A 82 -20.67 0.65 -16.60
N ILE A 83 -19.94 0.43 -17.70
CA ILE A 83 -20.15 -0.75 -18.56
C ILE A 83 -19.93 -2.03 -17.75
N LEU A 84 -18.82 -2.14 -17.03
CA LEU A 84 -18.53 -3.30 -16.19
C LEU A 84 -19.57 -3.48 -15.09
N TRP A 85 -20.03 -2.40 -14.47
CA TRP A 85 -21.15 -2.44 -13.53
C TRP A 85 -22.41 -3.00 -14.19
N ASN A 86 -22.81 -2.49 -15.34
CA ASN A 86 -24.02 -2.90 -16.05
C ASN A 86 -23.97 -4.40 -16.47
N GLU A 87 -22.79 -4.92 -16.79
CA GLU A 87 -22.58 -6.32 -17.17
C GLU A 87 -22.44 -7.26 -15.97
N SER A 88 -22.12 -6.75 -14.78
CA SER A 88 -21.90 -7.56 -13.59
C SER A 88 -23.20 -8.11 -13.02
N LYS A 89 -23.11 -9.30 -12.39
CA LYS A 89 -24.20 -9.88 -11.60
C LYS A 89 -24.26 -9.20 -10.23
N LYS A 90 -25.37 -8.54 -9.94
CA LYS A 90 -25.55 -7.74 -8.72
C LYS A 90 -26.19 -8.56 -7.59
N PRO A 91 -25.79 -8.32 -6.32
CA PRO A 91 -26.52 -8.86 -5.18
C PRO A 91 -27.93 -8.25 -5.10
N GLY A 92 -28.91 -8.98 -4.60
CA GLY A 92 -30.34 -8.69 -4.70
C GLY A 92 -30.91 -7.48 -3.96
N ASN A 93 -30.07 -6.56 -3.44
CA ASN A 93 -30.49 -5.38 -2.67
C ASN A 93 -30.00 -4.04 -3.23
N ILE A 94 -29.53 -4.00 -4.48
CA ILE A 94 -28.93 -2.78 -5.05
C ILE A 94 -29.98 -1.93 -5.76
N VAL A 95 -30.00 -0.63 -5.47
CA VAL A 95 -30.96 0.36 -5.99
C VAL A 95 -30.75 0.63 -7.48
N PHE A 96 -29.53 0.46 -8.00
CA PHE A 96 -29.18 0.71 -9.40
C PHE A 96 -28.82 -0.59 -10.11
N GLU A 97 -29.80 -1.24 -10.73
CA GLU A 97 -29.54 -2.40 -11.56
C GLU A 97 -28.81 -2.06 -12.86
N HIS A 98 -29.08 -0.88 -13.41
CA HIS A 98 -28.52 -0.42 -14.68
C HIS A 98 -28.36 1.09 -14.68
N ILE A 99 -27.19 1.59 -15.13
CA ILE A 99 -26.87 3.02 -15.23
C ILE A 99 -26.86 3.41 -16.71
N GLU A 100 -27.82 4.23 -17.13
CA GLU A 100 -27.88 4.80 -18.48
C GLU A 100 -27.15 6.14 -18.52
N TRP A 101 -25.85 6.11 -18.73
CA TRP A 101 -25.05 7.31 -18.88
C TRP A 101 -23.98 7.13 -19.97
N LYS A 102 -23.77 8.18 -20.74
CA LYS A 102 -22.66 8.31 -21.68
C LYS A 102 -22.06 9.70 -21.60
N PRO A 103 -20.72 9.83 -21.68
CA PRO A 103 -20.09 11.13 -21.69
C PRO A 103 -20.47 11.94 -22.93
N ASP A 104 -20.65 13.23 -22.76
CA ASP A 104 -20.81 14.18 -23.86
C ASP A 104 -19.46 14.85 -24.13
N TYR A 105 -18.80 14.44 -25.18
CA TYR A 105 -17.50 14.97 -25.60
C TYR A 105 -17.57 16.27 -26.41
N ASN A 106 -18.77 16.79 -26.67
CA ASN A 106 -18.95 18.05 -27.42
C ASN A 106 -18.87 19.28 -26.52
N ILE A 107 -18.66 19.10 -25.21
CA ILE A 107 -18.47 20.17 -24.24
C ILE A 107 -17.02 20.63 -24.34
N GLU A 108 -16.80 21.78 -24.97
CA GLU A 108 -15.47 22.37 -25.11
C GLU A 108 -15.42 23.76 -24.47
N ASP A 109 -14.40 24.00 -23.64
CA ASP A 109 -14.00 25.32 -23.20
C ASP A 109 -12.48 25.44 -23.37
N LYS A 110 -12.05 26.38 -24.23
CA LYS A 110 -10.62 26.58 -24.50
C LYS A 110 -9.87 27.20 -23.32
N GLU A 111 -10.60 27.88 -22.44
CA GLU A 111 -10.04 28.57 -21.28
C GLU A 111 -10.07 27.68 -20.02
N ASN A 112 -10.98 26.70 -19.95
CA ASN A 112 -11.12 25.81 -18.81
C ASN A 112 -11.10 24.33 -19.24
N GLN A 113 -9.95 23.69 -19.15
CA GLN A 113 -9.75 22.30 -19.55
C GLN A 113 -10.46 21.28 -18.66
N ALA A 114 -10.91 21.66 -17.47
CA ALA A 114 -11.66 20.80 -16.56
C ALA A 114 -13.17 20.82 -16.84
N MET A 115 -13.67 21.74 -17.66
CA MET A 115 -15.11 21.91 -17.95
C MET A 115 -15.75 20.63 -18.45
N LEU A 116 -15.08 19.91 -19.34
CA LEU A 116 -15.54 18.64 -19.89
C LEU A 116 -15.82 17.59 -18.79
N ALA A 117 -14.88 17.41 -17.87
CA ALA A 117 -15.04 16.44 -16.77
C ALA A 117 -16.13 16.89 -15.78
N VAL A 118 -16.08 18.15 -15.31
CA VAL A 118 -17.04 18.67 -14.32
C VAL A 118 -18.47 18.63 -14.84
N SER A 119 -18.71 19.02 -16.08
CA SER A 119 -20.05 19.00 -16.66
C SER A 119 -20.61 17.59 -16.80
N ASN A 120 -19.79 16.64 -17.23
CA ASN A 120 -20.20 15.24 -17.35
C ASN A 120 -20.42 14.57 -15.99
N PHE A 121 -19.58 14.84 -15.00
CA PHE A 121 -19.76 14.32 -13.64
C PHE A 121 -20.97 14.92 -12.95
N ASN A 122 -21.29 16.20 -13.19
CA ASN A 122 -22.54 16.78 -12.73
C ASN A 122 -23.76 16.02 -13.29
N ARG A 123 -23.78 15.73 -14.60
CA ARG A 123 -24.86 14.95 -15.26
C ARG A 123 -24.94 13.52 -14.70
N LEU A 124 -23.80 12.86 -14.52
CA LEU A 124 -23.77 11.51 -13.93
C LEU A 124 -24.32 11.54 -12.50
N THR A 125 -23.88 12.50 -11.70
CA THR A 125 -24.37 12.67 -10.33
C THR A 125 -25.88 12.89 -10.32
N GLU A 126 -26.43 13.76 -11.15
CA GLU A 126 -27.89 14.00 -11.25
C GLU A 126 -28.65 12.70 -11.56
N ILE A 127 -28.13 11.86 -12.48
CA ILE A 127 -28.74 10.56 -12.84
C ILE A 127 -28.71 9.59 -11.65
N LEU A 128 -27.57 9.54 -10.92
CA LEU A 128 -27.36 8.56 -9.85
C LEU A 128 -28.10 8.93 -8.57
N VAL A 129 -28.09 10.19 -8.18
CA VAL A 129 -28.69 10.58 -6.90
C VAL A 129 -30.20 10.85 -7.01
N GLY A 130 -30.70 11.30 -8.16
CA GLY A 130 -32.13 11.60 -8.33
C GLY A 130 -32.71 12.40 -7.17
N ASP A 131 -33.75 11.85 -6.53
CA ASP A 131 -34.40 12.43 -5.33
C ASP A 131 -33.83 11.85 -4.00
N ILE A 132 -32.82 10.99 -4.07
CA ILE A 132 -32.23 10.34 -2.88
C ILE A 132 -31.22 11.28 -2.25
N ASN A 133 -31.16 11.33 -0.92
CA ASN A 133 -30.21 12.18 -0.21
C ASN A 133 -28.88 11.45 0.04
N VAL A 134 -28.21 11.00 -1.05
CA VAL A 134 -26.88 10.40 -1.03
C VAL A 134 -25.90 11.31 -1.75
N LYS A 135 -24.61 11.13 -1.48
CA LYS A 135 -23.52 11.81 -2.22
C LYS A 135 -23.02 10.93 -3.36
N CYS A 136 -22.44 11.58 -4.37
CA CYS A 136 -21.70 10.93 -5.42
C CYS A 136 -20.26 11.42 -5.35
N SER A 137 -19.38 10.53 -4.94
CA SER A 137 -17.98 10.82 -4.64
C SER A 137 -17.07 10.35 -5.76
N PHE A 138 -16.27 11.24 -6.34
CA PHE A 138 -15.24 10.94 -7.32
C PHE A 138 -13.87 11.12 -6.65
N ILE A 139 -13.19 10.01 -6.35
CA ILE A 139 -11.90 9.99 -5.66
C ILE A 139 -10.80 9.84 -6.72
N PHE A 140 -9.93 10.81 -6.80
CA PHE A 140 -8.82 10.83 -7.75
C PHE A 140 -7.58 10.15 -7.15
N ASP A 141 -7.26 8.95 -7.61
CA ASP A 141 -5.96 8.31 -7.42
C ASP A 141 -5.09 8.61 -8.64
N VAL A 142 -4.48 9.78 -8.65
CA VAL A 142 -3.77 10.31 -9.82
C VAL A 142 -2.46 9.55 -10.08
N GLY A 143 -1.90 8.87 -9.05
CA GLY A 143 -0.69 8.06 -9.18
C GLY A 143 0.51 8.85 -9.72
N GLU A 144 0.78 8.74 -11.02
CA GLU A 144 1.86 9.43 -11.69
C GLU A 144 1.41 10.78 -12.24
N VAL A 145 2.17 11.83 -11.97
CA VAL A 145 1.93 13.21 -12.45
C VAL A 145 3.15 13.69 -13.23
N SER A 146 2.98 13.95 -14.52
CA SER A 146 4.08 14.42 -15.40
C SER A 146 4.45 15.88 -15.15
N ASP A 147 3.48 16.73 -14.82
CA ASP A 147 3.67 18.15 -14.49
C ASP A 147 2.72 18.58 -13.37
N ASN A 148 3.31 18.82 -12.21
CA ASN A 148 2.59 19.17 -10.99
C ASN A 148 1.86 20.50 -11.06
N GLU A 149 2.40 21.50 -11.74
CA GLU A 149 1.77 22.83 -11.85
C GLU A 149 0.55 22.77 -12.78
N SER A 150 0.66 22.07 -13.90
CA SER A 150 -0.49 21.85 -14.80
C SER A 150 -1.59 21.02 -14.13
N CYS A 151 -1.23 20.03 -13.31
CA CYS A 151 -2.20 19.24 -12.54
C CYS A 151 -2.95 20.13 -11.52
N LYS A 152 -2.23 20.91 -10.73
CA LYS A 152 -2.85 21.88 -9.80
C LYS A 152 -3.76 22.87 -10.52
N GLU A 153 -3.31 23.38 -11.65
CA GLU A 153 -4.10 24.36 -12.44
C GLU A 153 -5.39 23.71 -12.95
N TRP A 154 -5.35 22.48 -13.42
CA TRP A 154 -6.55 21.75 -13.84
C TRP A 154 -7.56 21.61 -12.69
N PHE A 155 -7.12 21.18 -11.49
CA PHE A 155 -7.99 21.11 -10.31
C PHE A 155 -8.49 22.50 -9.87
N ARG A 156 -7.65 23.54 -9.98
CA ARG A 156 -8.08 24.92 -9.70
C ARG A 156 -9.19 25.37 -10.64
N GLN A 157 -9.06 25.07 -11.93
CA GLN A 157 -10.09 25.35 -12.94
C GLN A 157 -11.37 24.57 -12.65
N ALA A 158 -11.27 23.30 -12.28
CA ALA A 158 -12.42 22.47 -11.91
C ALA A 158 -13.20 23.08 -10.74
N LEU A 159 -12.53 23.43 -9.65
CA LEU A 159 -13.16 23.99 -8.46
C LEU A 159 -13.79 25.37 -8.66
N SER A 160 -13.38 26.10 -9.71
CA SER A 160 -14.01 27.36 -10.10
C SER A 160 -15.38 27.18 -10.77
N LEU A 161 -15.70 25.96 -11.21
CA LEU A 161 -16.95 25.62 -11.86
C LEU A 161 -18.05 25.25 -10.84
N PRO A 162 -19.33 25.37 -11.23
CA PRO A 162 -20.43 24.88 -10.39
C PRO A 162 -20.43 23.37 -10.32
N PHE A 163 -20.50 22.82 -9.08
CA PHE A 163 -20.69 21.40 -8.82
C PHE A 163 -22.16 21.12 -8.48
N HIS A 164 -22.64 19.93 -8.84
CA HIS A 164 -23.91 19.45 -8.32
C HIS A 164 -23.80 19.36 -6.78
N LYS A 165 -24.86 19.74 -6.07
CA LYS A 165 -24.87 19.84 -4.58
C LYS A 165 -24.51 18.54 -3.86
N GLN A 166 -24.67 17.41 -4.54
CA GLN A 166 -24.38 16.07 -4.02
C GLN A 166 -23.12 15.48 -4.62
N MET A 167 -22.40 16.18 -5.49
CA MET A 167 -21.12 15.76 -6.05
C MET A 167 -19.97 16.19 -5.12
N ILE A 168 -19.12 15.24 -4.77
CA ILE A 168 -17.91 15.46 -3.97
C ILE A 168 -16.71 14.90 -4.73
N TRP A 169 -15.61 15.62 -4.72
CA TRP A 169 -14.33 15.12 -5.17
C TRP A 169 -13.42 14.80 -4.00
N GLY A 170 -12.64 13.73 -4.12
CA GLY A 170 -11.63 13.32 -3.16
C GLY A 170 -10.25 13.26 -3.80
N ILE A 171 -9.21 13.63 -3.06
CA ILE A 171 -7.82 13.45 -3.50
C ILE A 171 -6.93 13.17 -2.32
N THR A 172 -5.89 12.35 -2.53
CA THR A 172 -4.86 12.12 -1.51
C THR A 172 -3.63 12.99 -1.76
N ASP A 173 -3.07 13.49 -0.68
CA ASP A 173 -1.84 14.26 -0.68
C ASP A 173 -0.88 13.70 0.39
N ILE A 174 0.42 13.71 0.12
CA ILE A 174 1.43 13.15 1.03
C ILE A 174 2.11 14.29 1.78
N LYS A 175 2.12 14.20 3.10
CA LYS A 175 2.73 15.18 3.98
C LYS A 175 4.22 15.38 3.67
N GLY A 176 4.61 16.63 3.49
CA GLY A 176 5.96 17.02 3.06
C GLY A 176 6.17 17.07 1.55
N PHE A 177 5.18 16.57 0.78
CA PHE A 177 5.16 16.62 -0.69
C PHE A 177 3.81 17.11 -1.22
N GLU A 178 3.11 17.91 -0.41
CA GLU A 178 1.74 18.33 -0.69
C GLU A 178 1.63 19.19 -1.95
N TYR A 179 0.83 18.72 -2.90
CA TYR A 179 0.52 19.46 -4.12
C TYR A 179 -0.55 20.52 -3.90
N PHE A 180 -1.52 20.26 -3.03
CA PHE A 180 -2.72 21.07 -2.84
C PHE A 180 -2.71 21.91 -1.55
N ASN A 181 -1.54 22.21 -1.00
CA ASN A 181 -1.38 22.94 0.28
C ASN A 181 -1.97 24.34 0.29
N LYS A 182 -2.08 25.01 -0.87
CA LYS A 182 -2.66 26.35 -1.03
C LYS A 182 -4.18 26.35 -1.26
N PHE A 183 -4.77 25.21 -1.60
CA PHE A 183 -6.19 25.12 -1.97
C PHE A 183 -7.16 25.48 -0.84
N PRO A 184 -6.91 25.15 0.44
CA PRO A 184 -7.77 25.60 1.53
C PRO A 184 -7.87 27.12 1.65
N THR A 185 -6.81 27.84 1.27
CA THR A 185 -6.81 29.31 1.27
C THR A 185 -7.47 29.89 0.02
N LEU A 186 -7.33 29.22 -1.14
CA LEU A 186 -7.93 29.66 -2.41
C LEU A 186 -9.44 29.37 -2.47
N PHE A 187 -9.88 28.29 -1.84
CA PHE A 187 -11.24 27.80 -1.85
C PHE A 187 -11.75 27.51 -0.42
N PRO A 188 -11.84 28.52 0.46
CA PRO A 188 -12.09 28.30 1.90
C PRO A 188 -13.47 27.69 2.21
N HIS A 189 -14.42 27.76 1.27
CA HIS A 189 -15.77 27.20 1.41
C HIS A 189 -15.98 25.90 0.62
N ASP A 190 -15.13 25.63 -0.36
CA ASP A 190 -15.29 24.53 -1.31
C ASP A 190 -14.27 23.39 -1.08
N PHE A 191 -13.27 23.61 -0.24
CA PHE A 191 -12.14 22.68 -0.07
C PHE A 191 -11.83 22.45 1.41
N ILE A 192 -11.82 21.19 1.84
CA ILE A 192 -11.46 20.80 3.20
C ILE A 192 -10.31 19.79 3.18
N SER A 193 -9.48 19.79 4.22
CA SER A 193 -8.43 18.79 4.41
C SER A 193 -8.67 17.98 5.67
N ILE A 194 -8.57 16.67 5.56
CA ILE A 194 -8.61 15.74 6.69
C ILE A 194 -7.25 15.08 6.87
N TYR A 195 -6.91 14.75 8.11
CA TYR A 195 -5.61 14.20 8.53
C TYR A 195 -5.85 12.94 9.36
N PRO A 196 -6.19 11.81 8.72
CA PRO A 196 -6.50 10.59 9.46
C PRO A 196 -5.28 10.11 10.25
N PRO A 197 -5.46 9.70 11.52
CA PRO A 197 -4.40 9.13 12.34
C PRO A 197 -4.16 7.68 11.91
N ILE A 198 -3.24 7.47 10.97
CA ILE A 198 -2.88 6.15 10.47
C ILE A 198 -1.66 5.65 11.27
N ASP A 199 -1.85 4.60 12.07
CA ASP A 199 -0.79 3.90 12.81
C ASP A 199 -0.85 2.40 12.49
N ILE A 200 -0.36 2.06 11.30
CA ILE A 200 -0.31 0.67 10.84
C ILE A 200 0.61 -0.16 11.72
N ASP A 201 1.74 0.41 12.13
CA ASP A 201 2.74 -0.29 12.95
C ASP A 201 2.16 -0.68 14.31
N GLY A 202 1.44 0.24 14.96
CA GLY A 202 0.74 -0.02 16.23
C GLY A 202 -0.41 -1.02 16.07
N ALA A 203 -1.18 -0.91 14.99
CA ALA A 203 -2.27 -1.84 14.70
C ALA A 203 -1.76 -3.26 14.45
N MET A 204 -0.68 -3.41 13.70
CA MET A 204 -0.02 -4.72 13.46
C MET A 204 0.54 -5.32 14.74
N GLU A 205 1.13 -4.50 15.61
CA GLU A 205 1.65 -4.96 16.91
C GLU A 205 0.50 -5.45 17.81
N GLN A 206 -0.60 -4.71 17.91
CA GLN A 206 -1.78 -5.11 18.67
C GLN A 206 -2.40 -6.41 18.15
N LEU A 207 -2.51 -6.57 16.82
CA LEU A 207 -3.01 -7.81 16.21
C LEU A 207 -2.10 -8.99 16.53
N ALA A 208 -0.79 -8.79 16.48
CA ALA A 208 0.16 -9.83 16.83
C ALA A 208 0.11 -10.19 18.33
N GLU A 209 -0.10 -9.21 19.22
CA GLU A 209 -0.30 -9.46 20.66
C GLU A 209 -1.56 -10.29 20.94
N GLN A 210 -2.67 -9.93 20.29
CA GLN A 210 -3.92 -10.68 20.40
C GLN A 210 -3.72 -12.13 19.92
N THR A 211 -3.06 -12.32 18.78
CA THR A 211 -2.78 -13.64 18.22
C THR A 211 -1.85 -14.44 19.15
N ALA A 212 -0.78 -13.85 19.66
CA ALA A 212 0.17 -14.51 20.56
C ALA A 212 -0.48 -14.97 21.88
N ASN A 213 -1.50 -14.25 22.34
CA ASN A 213 -2.23 -14.59 23.57
C ASN A 213 -3.31 -15.67 23.37
N CYS A 214 -3.85 -15.79 22.14
CA CYS A 214 -5.00 -16.65 21.83
C CYS A 214 -4.62 -17.93 21.07
N ASP A 215 -3.45 -17.97 20.40
CA ASP A 215 -3.05 -19.10 19.57
C ASP A 215 -2.63 -20.29 20.42
N ARG A 216 -3.45 -21.35 20.37
CA ARG A 216 -3.19 -22.61 21.04
C ARG A 216 -2.51 -23.63 20.12
N ASN A 217 -2.53 -23.42 18.80
CA ASN A 217 -2.00 -24.37 17.82
C ASN A 217 -0.48 -24.25 17.68
N ASP A 218 0.03 -23.00 17.60
CA ASP A 218 1.46 -22.72 17.51
C ASP A 218 1.83 -21.47 18.33
N PRO A 219 1.83 -21.56 19.65
CA PRO A 219 2.15 -20.44 20.53
C PRO A 219 3.60 -19.94 20.37
N ALA A 220 4.52 -20.80 19.92
CA ALA A 220 5.91 -20.41 19.71
C ALA A 220 6.04 -19.49 18.48
N ALA A 221 5.43 -19.86 17.35
CA ALA A 221 5.43 -19.05 16.15
C ALA A 221 4.70 -17.71 16.35
N SER A 222 3.58 -17.71 17.08
CA SER A 222 2.82 -16.49 17.34
C SER A 222 3.57 -15.51 18.24
N LYS A 223 4.26 -16.00 19.29
CA LYS A 223 5.14 -15.17 20.11
C LYS A 223 6.35 -14.64 19.33
N PHE A 224 6.93 -15.48 18.47
CA PHE A 224 8.04 -15.06 17.61
C PHE A 224 7.60 -13.96 16.66
N ARG A 225 6.42 -14.08 15.99
CA ARG A 225 5.87 -13.02 15.13
C ARG A 225 5.71 -11.69 15.86
N LEU A 226 5.20 -11.72 17.09
CA LEU A 226 5.08 -10.52 17.92
C LEU A 226 6.46 -9.89 18.21
N ALA A 227 7.43 -10.69 18.65
CA ALA A 227 8.79 -10.20 18.90
C ALA A 227 9.45 -9.64 17.62
N LEU A 228 9.21 -10.28 16.48
CA LEU A 228 9.72 -9.85 15.18
C LEU A 228 9.11 -8.49 14.75
N ILE A 229 7.81 -8.28 14.93
CA ILE A 229 7.15 -7.00 14.66
C ILE A 229 7.73 -5.91 15.59
N LYS A 230 7.90 -6.19 16.87
CA LYS A 230 8.54 -5.25 17.81
C LYS A 230 9.98 -4.93 17.42
N LEU A 231 10.74 -5.91 16.92
CA LEU A 231 12.07 -5.70 16.37
C LEU A 231 12.03 -4.76 15.16
N MET A 232 11.16 -5.02 14.19
CA MET A 232 11.03 -4.17 13.00
C MET A 232 10.63 -2.74 13.36
N ASN A 233 9.67 -2.57 14.27
CA ASN A 233 9.25 -1.26 14.77
C ASN A 233 10.38 -0.52 15.50
N SER A 234 11.22 -1.22 16.28
CA SER A 234 12.37 -0.60 16.95
C SER A 234 13.43 -0.12 15.98
N VAL A 235 13.69 -0.88 14.90
CA VAL A 235 14.61 -0.46 13.82
C VAL A 235 14.07 0.76 13.11
N LYS A 236 12.78 0.78 12.75
CA LYS A 236 12.12 1.91 12.09
C LYS A 236 12.18 3.18 12.94
N LYS A 237 11.97 3.05 14.26
CA LYS A 237 12.08 4.16 15.24
C LYS A 237 13.52 4.58 15.55
N GLY A 238 14.52 3.82 15.11
CA GLY A 238 15.92 4.07 15.42
C GLY A 238 16.30 3.75 16.89
N ASP A 239 15.49 2.99 17.63
CA ASP A 239 15.75 2.63 19.04
C ASP A 239 16.69 1.43 19.13
N SER A 240 17.97 1.73 19.35
CA SER A 240 19.03 0.72 19.43
C SER A 240 18.83 -0.26 20.59
N ALA A 241 18.42 0.24 21.75
CA ALA A 241 18.27 -0.60 22.94
C ALA A 241 17.13 -1.62 22.77
N GLN A 242 16.01 -1.19 22.20
CA GLN A 242 14.91 -2.10 21.90
C GLN A 242 15.25 -3.04 20.75
N THR A 243 15.99 -2.59 19.73
CA THR A 243 16.48 -3.43 18.62
C THR A 243 17.35 -4.58 19.18
N ASP A 244 18.30 -4.29 20.06
CA ASP A 244 19.15 -5.29 20.69
C ASP A 244 18.33 -6.25 21.56
N ARG A 245 17.37 -5.75 22.32
CA ARG A 245 16.49 -6.56 23.16
C ARG A 245 15.65 -7.54 22.35
N TYR A 246 14.90 -7.03 21.36
CA TYR A 246 13.98 -7.85 20.59
C TYR A 246 14.70 -8.79 19.63
N SER A 247 15.86 -8.39 19.07
CA SER A 247 16.69 -9.30 18.28
C SER A 247 17.18 -10.50 19.08
N LYS A 248 17.62 -10.26 20.32
CA LYS A 248 18.02 -11.34 21.23
C LYS A 248 16.84 -12.25 21.55
N GLU A 249 15.68 -11.69 21.87
CA GLU A 249 14.46 -12.45 22.14
C GLU A 249 14.08 -13.34 20.95
N CYS A 250 14.10 -12.81 19.73
CA CYS A 250 13.83 -13.58 18.50
C CYS A 250 14.85 -14.71 18.30
N LEU A 251 16.15 -14.42 18.46
CA LEU A 251 17.21 -15.43 18.30
C LEU A 251 17.14 -16.53 19.36
N ASP A 252 16.84 -16.20 20.61
CA ASP A 252 16.68 -17.17 21.69
C ASP A 252 15.49 -18.11 21.42
N MET A 253 14.33 -17.54 20.96
CA MET A 253 13.18 -18.36 20.56
C MET A 253 13.52 -19.27 19.37
N ALA A 254 14.20 -18.75 18.35
CA ALA A 254 14.60 -19.55 17.20
C ALA A 254 15.56 -20.68 17.60
N LEU A 255 16.50 -20.43 18.55
CA LEU A 255 17.45 -21.42 19.05
C LEU A 255 16.79 -22.57 19.81
N VAL A 256 15.73 -22.26 20.55
CA VAL A 256 14.97 -23.30 21.28
C VAL A 256 14.18 -24.16 20.30
N ASN A 257 13.51 -23.55 19.33
CA ASN A 257 12.56 -24.26 18.49
C ASN A 257 13.20 -24.98 17.30
N VAL A 258 14.37 -24.54 16.81
CA VAL A 258 15.08 -25.20 15.69
C VAL A 258 15.43 -26.64 15.94
N LYS A 259 15.53 -27.06 17.22
CA LYS A 259 15.79 -28.45 17.61
C LYS A 259 14.64 -29.39 17.31
N ASN A 260 13.40 -28.84 17.31
CA ASN A 260 12.18 -29.60 17.10
C ASN A 260 11.65 -29.45 15.67
N ASP A 261 11.85 -28.25 15.08
CA ASP A 261 11.46 -27.95 13.72
C ASP A 261 12.58 -27.18 13.01
N ILE A 262 13.18 -27.84 12.03
CA ILE A 262 14.31 -27.31 11.27
C ILE A 262 13.94 -26.05 10.47
N ASN A 263 12.65 -25.79 10.17
CA ASN A 263 12.18 -24.62 9.48
C ASN A 263 12.50 -23.31 10.25
N TRP A 264 12.73 -23.40 11.56
CA TRP A 264 13.20 -22.27 12.36
C TRP A 264 14.58 -21.73 11.96
N LEU A 265 15.35 -22.45 11.13
CA LEU A 265 16.57 -21.89 10.52
C LEU A 265 16.26 -20.65 9.68
N SER A 266 15.12 -20.60 9.03
CA SER A 266 14.72 -19.42 8.24
C SER A 266 14.53 -18.19 9.13
N GLN A 267 14.16 -18.35 10.38
CA GLN A 267 13.95 -17.26 11.32
C GLN A 267 15.27 -16.59 11.73
N PHE A 268 16.36 -17.35 11.86
CA PHE A 268 17.69 -16.76 12.07
C PHE A 268 18.09 -15.88 10.89
N VAL A 269 17.85 -16.35 9.65
CA VAL A 269 18.13 -15.56 8.44
C VAL A 269 17.34 -14.26 8.46
N THR A 270 16.05 -14.32 8.82
CA THR A 270 15.17 -13.14 8.90
C THR A 270 15.70 -12.15 9.95
N VAL A 271 16.00 -12.58 11.15
CA VAL A 271 16.48 -11.69 12.22
C VAL A 271 17.82 -11.05 11.84
N TYR A 272 18.78 -11.84 11.35
CA TYR A 272 20.07 -11.28 10.92
C TYR A 272 19.95 -10.34 9.73
N THR A 273 18.97 -10.57 8.84
CA THR A 273 18.67 -9.64 7.75
C THR A 273 18.16 -8.29 8.27
N ILE A 274 17.28 -8.30 9.25
CA ILE A 274 16.81 -7.06 9.89
C ILE A 274 17.97 -6.34 10.58
N LEU A 275 18.84 -7.08 11.28
CA LEU A 275 19.99 -6.50 11.97
C LEU A 275 21.00 -5.86 11.00
N TYR A 276 21.38 -6.53 9.92
CA TYR A 276 22.29 -5.88 8.97
C TYR A 276 21.66 -4.68 8.29
N THR A 277 20.36 -4.71 8.05
CA THR A 277 19.61 -3.54 7.50
C THR A 277 19.63 -2.36 8.48
N ASP A 278 19.39 -2.60 9.79
CA ASP A 278 19.56 -1.58 10.83
C ASP A 278 20.97 -0.95 10.80
N LYS A 279 22.01 -1.79 10.68
CA LYS A 279 23.39 -1.29 10.65
C LYS A 279 23.70 -0.48 9.38
N ILE A 280 23.11 -0.86 8.23
CA ILE A 280 23.20 -0.06 6.99
C ILE A 280 22.56 1.33 7.20
N ILE A 281 21.37 1.38 7.78
CA ILE A 281 20.65 2.65 8.06
C ILE A 281 21.51 3.54 8.98
N ARG A 282 22.14 2.95 9.97
CA ARG A 282 23.06 3.64 10.91
C ARG A 282 24.43 3.93 10.33
N LYS A 283 24.71 3.55 9.09
CA LYS A 283 26.01 3.70 8.39
C LYS A 283 27.17 2.92 9.06
N ASP A 284 26.87 1.91 9.88
CA ASP A 284 27.85 0.98 10.46
C ASP A 284 28.03 -0.23 9.53
N MET A 285 28.86 -0.04 8.50
CA MET A 285 29.06 -1.04 7.45
C MET A 285 29.81 -2.30 7.95
N ASP A 286 30.65 -2.16 8.97
CA ASP A 286 31.39 -3.31 9.51
C ASP A 286 30.46 -4.23 10.32
N ALA A 287 29.61 -3.67 11.16
CA ALA A 287 28.57 -4.45 11.83
C ALA A 287 27.56 -5.03 10.83
N ALA A 288 27.21 -4.29 9.75
CA ALA A 288 26.37 -4.80 8.69
C ALA A 288 26.98 -6.03 7.99
N LEU A 289 28.28 -6.00 7.68
CA LEU A 289 29.01 -7.16 7.13
C LEU A 289 29.00 -8.35 8.10
N TYR A 290 29.22 -8.10 9.40
CA TYR A 290 29.16 -9.15 10.41
C TYR A 290 27.81 -9.86 10.43
N PHE A 291 26.71 -9.11 10.52
CA PHE A 291 25.37 -9.70 10.55
C PHE A 291 24.96 -10.33 9.22
N SER A 292 25.37 -9.78 8.08
CA SER A 292 25.15 -10.43 6.80
C SER A 292 25.89 -11.77 6.67
N GLY A 293 27.08 -11.87 7.25
CA GLY A 293 27.82 -13.13 7.39
C GLY A 293 27.02 -14.15 8.20
N LYS A 294 26.44 -13.75 9.34
CA LYS A 294 25.59 -14.62 10.16
C LYS A 294 24.32 -15.07 9.44
N ALA A 295 23.70 -14.19 8.65
CA ALA A 295 22.56 -14.56 7.80
C ALA A 295 22.94 -15.62 6.77
N ILE A 296 24.10 -15.47 6.09
CA ILE A 296 24.61 -16.43 5.12
C ILE A 296 24.95 -17.77 5.77
N GLU A 297 25.63 -17.77 6.95
CA GLU A 297 25.91 -18.99 7.71
C GLU A 297 24.62 -19.77 8.01
N SER A 298 23.59 -19.07 8.51
CA SER A 298 22.29 -19.65 8.81
C SER A 298 21.59 -20.20 7.56
N ALA A 299 21.63 -19.47 6.44
CA ALA A 299 21.06 -19.92 5.17
C ALA A 299 21.77 -21.17 4.62
N ARG A 300 23.11 -21.23 4.72
CA ARG A 300 23.90 -22.42 4.30
C ARG A 300 23.58 -23.66 5.12
N LEU A 301 23.32 -23.51 6.43
CA LEU A 301 22.89 -24.63 7.28
C LEU A 301 21.53 -25.19 6.86
N GLY A 302 20.71 -24.42 6.14
CA GLY A 302 19.44 -24.84 5.59
C GLY A 302 19.53 -25.71 4.33
N ILE A 303 20.68 -25.67 3.61
CA ILE A 303 20.87 -26.47 2.41
C ILE A 303 20.82 -27.98 2.75
N GLY A 304 19.97 -28.70 2.05
CA GLY A 304 19.72 -30.13 2.27
C GLY A 304 18.88 -30.45 3.51
N LYS A 305 18.39 -29.44 4.25
CA LYS A 305 17.54 -29.62 5.44
C LYS A 305 16.18 -28.94 5.30
N LEU A 306 16.15 -27.75 4.71
CA LEU A 306 14.91 -27.04 4.38
C LEU A 306 14.41 -27.48 3.00
N ASP A 307 13.18 -27.07 2.68
CA ASP A 307 12.71 -27.14 1.29
C ASP A 307 13.75 -26.51 0.36
N PRO A 308 14.15 -27.19 -0.73
CA PRO A 308 15.23 -26.72 -1.61
C PRO A 308 14.99 -25.33 -2.18
N SER A 309 13.75 -25.00 -2.55
CA SER A 309 13.39 -23.67 -3.10
C SER A 309 13.58 -22.59 -2.04
N LEU A 310 13.15 -22.86 -0.81
CA LEU A 310 13.33 -21.94 0.31
C LEU A 310 14.82 -21.77 0.64
N ALA A 311 15.59 -22.86 0.72
CA ALA A 311 16.99 -22.83 1.09
C ALA A 311 17.85 -22.00 0.11
N PHE A 312 17.71 -22.27 -1.20
CA PHE A 312 18.45 -21.53 -2.23
C PHE A 312 18.02 -20.08 -2.35
N ARG A 313 16.71 -19.78 -2.16
CA ARG A 313 16.21 -18.40 -2.13
C ARG A 313 16.80 -17.62 -0.95
N LEU A 314 16.82 -18.19 0.26
CA LEU A 314 17.40 -17.56 1.43
C LEU A 314 18.90 -17.31 1.23
N LEU A 315 19.62 -18.28 0.70
CA LEU A 315 21.06 -18.14 0.43
C LEU A 315 21.33 -17.07 -0.62
N GLY A 316 20.60 -17.08 -1.74
CA GLY A 316 20.73 -16.07 -2.80
C GLY A 316 20.45 -14.65 -2.28
N ASN A 317 19.36 -14.46 -1.54
CA ASN A 317 18.99 -13.16 -0.99
C ASN A 317 20.03 -12.62 0.01
N THR A 318 20.57 -13.46 0.90
CA THR A 318 21.55 -13.03 1.88
C THR A 318 22.92 -12.71 1.23
N LEU A 319 23.35 -13.49 0.25
CA LEU A 319 24.54 -13.20 -0.54
C LEU A 319 24.37 -11.89 -1.33
N PHE A 320 23.22 -11.69 -1.98
CA PHE A 320 22.92 -10.45 -2.68
C PHE A 320 22.97 -9.24 -1.75
N GLY A 321 22.38 -9.36 -0.55
CA GLY A 321 22.44 -8.31 0.49
C GLY A 321 23.88 -7.97 0.91
N LYS A 322 24.75 -9.00 1.12
CA LYS A 322 26.18 -8.80 1.43
C LYS A 322 26.91 -8.10 0.30
N GLY A 323 26.65 -8.48 -0.96
CA GLY A 323 27.21 -7.80 -2.13
C GLY A 323 26.88 -6.32 -2.13
N GLY A 324 25.64 -5.93 -1.82
CA GLY A 324 25.23 -4.54 -1.70
C GLY A 324 25.96 -3.75 -0.58
N ILE A 325 26.30 -4.39 0.52
CA ILE A 325 27.10 -3.76 1.60
C ILE A 325 28.53 -3.52 1.12
N LEU A 326 29.15 -4.51 0.46
CA LEU A 326 30.51 -4.40 -0.10
C LEU A 326 30.62 -3.30 -1.15
N VAL A 327 29.63 -3.17 -2.03
CA VAL A 327 29.53 -2.05 -3.00
C VAL A 327 29.54 -0.69 -2.26
N ARG A 328 28.76 -0.54 -1.19
CA ARG A 328 28.74 0.69 -0.40
C ARG A 328 30.07 1.00 0.29
N LYS A 329 30.86 -0.03 0.57
CA LYS A 329 32.24 0.10 1.08
C LYS A 329 33.27 0.31 -0.03
N SER A 330 32.88 0.27 -1.30
CA SER A 330 33.77 0.30 -2.46
C SER A 330 34.71 -0.92 -2.58
N GLU A 331 34.35 -2.03 -1.98
CA GLU A 331 35.07 -3.32 -2.02
C GLU A 331 34.59 -4.14 -3.26
N TRP A 332 34.89 -3.62 -4.44
CA TRP A 332 34.32 -4.07 -5.72
C TRP A 332 34.64 -5.52 -6.08
N THR A 333 35.88 -5.95 -5.83
CA THR A 333 36.34 -7.32 -6.15
C THR A 333 35.57 -8.34 -5.31
N GLU A 334 35.49 -8.12 -4.01
CA GLU A 334 34.76 -9.01 -3.10
C GLU A 334 33.25 -8.98 -3.39
N ALA A 335 32.71 -7.79 -3.74
CA ALA A 335 31.31 -7.66 -4.15
C ALA A 335 31.00 -8.53 -5.37
N ALA A 336 31.85 -8.50 -6.39
CA ALA A 336 31.69 -9.31 -7.60
C ALA A 336 31.69 -10.81 -7.30
N GLU A 337 32.59 -11.29 -6.44
CA GLU A 337 32.65 -12.69 -6.02
C GLU A 337 31.38 -13.12 -5.26
N VAL A 338 30.88 -12.27 -4.36
CA VAL A 338 29.67 -12.54 -3.59
C VAL A 338 28.42 -12.51 -4.50
N TYR A 339 28.34 -11.60 -5.45
CA TYR A 339 27.25 -11.58 -6.43
C TYR A 339 27.27 -12.82 -7.34
N GLN A 340 28.47 -13.32 -7.71
CA GLN A 340 28.58 -14.58 -8.45
C GLN A 340 28.00 -15.75 -7.63
N GLN A 341 28.32 -15.84 -6.33
CA GLN A 341 27.75 -16.86 -5.46
C GLN A 341 26.22 -16.71 -5.33
N ALA A 342 25.69 -15.50 -5.27
CA ALA A 342 24.26 -15.26 -5.27
C ALA A 342 23.60 -15.75 -6.58
N ALA A 343 24.22 -15.45 -7.72
CA ALA A 343 23.75 -15.93 -9.03
C ALA A 343 23.72 -17.46 -9.11
N ASP A 344 24.73 -18.14 -8.58
CA ASP A 344 24.78 -19.60 -8.52
C ASP A 344 23.67 -20.19 -7.65
N ALA A 345 23.37 -19.53 -6.50
CA ALA A 345 22.24 -19.93 -5.64
C ALA A 345 20.90 -19.77 -6.38
N TYR A 346 20.68 -18.65 -7.07
CA TYR A 346 19.45 -18.43 -7.84
C TYR A 346 19.34 -19.36 -9.07
N LYS A 347 20.46 -19.72 -9.68
CA LYS A 347 20.48 -20.72 -10.76
C LYS A 347 19.99 -22.09 -10.26
N ASN A 348 20.43 -22.51 -9.08
CA ASN A 348 19.91 -23.75 -8.46
C ASN A 348 18.42 -23.65 -8.16
N LEU A 349 17.93 -22.50 -7.70
CA LEU A 349 16.50 -22.25 -7.48
C LEU A 349 15.71 -22.38 -8.81
N SER A 350 16.18 -21.79 -9.92
CA SER A 350 15.51 -21.86 -11.21
C SER A 350 15.46 -23.29 -11.77
N LEU A 351 16.50 -24.10 -11.57
CA LEU A 351 16.52 -25.50 -11.95
C LEU A 351 15.46 -26.35 -11.22
N ILE A 352 15.19 -26.03 -9.94
CA ILE A 352 14.13 -26.69 -9.16
C ILE A 352 12.76 -26.35 -9.75
N HIS A 353 12.49 -25.07 -10.06
CA HIS A 353 11.22 -24.67 -10.66
C HIS A 353 10.97 -25.25 -12.06
N ILE A 354 12.02 -25.51 -12.83
CA ILE A 354 11.92 -26.17 -14.14
C ILE A 354 11.56 -27.66 -13.97
N SER A 355 12.02 -28.33 -12.91
CA SER A 355 11.79 -29.76 -12.67
C SER A 355 10.45 -30.06 -11.97
N GLU A 356 9.84 -29.14 -11.25
CA GLU A 356 8.56 -29.32 -10.55
C GLU A 356 7.31 -29.38 -11.43
N PRO A 357 7.16 -28.64 -12.56
CA PRO A 357 5.96 -28.72 -13.38
C PRO A 357 5.68 -30.11 -13.96
N THR A 358 6.74 -30.92 -14.17
CA THR A 358 6.60 -32.29 -14.66
C THR A 358 6.02 -33.28 -13.64
N ARG A 359 6.03 -32.95 -12.35
CA ARG A 359 5.43 -33.80 -11.30
C ARG A 359 3.91 -33.58 -11.12
N ARG A 360 3.34 -32.47 -11.61
CA ARG A 360 1.91 -32.15 -11.49
C ARG A 360 1.03 -32.58 -12.66
N VAL A 361 1.62 -33.19 -13.70
CA VAL A 361 0.91 -33.60 -14.94
C VAL A 361 0.71 -35.12 -15.02
N VAL A 362 0.99 -35.86 -13.97
CA VAL A 362 0.70 -37.32 -13.91
C VAL A 362 -0.23 -37.61 -12.72
N ILE A 363 -1.48 -37.24 -12.87
CA ILE A 363 -2.63 -37.97 -12.27
C ILE A 363 -3.79 -37.84 -13.25
#